data_ed59efe600a6726c89a95dd942404b8e
#
_entry.id   ed59efe600a6726c89a95dd942404b8e
#
_cell.length_a   1.000
_cell.length_b   1.000
_cell.length_c   1.000
_cell.angle_alpha   90.00
_cell.angle_beta   90.00
_cell.angle_gamma   90.00
#
_symmetry.space_group_name_H-M   'P 1'
#
loop_
_entity.id
_entity.type
_entity.pdbx_description
1 polymer ?
#
loop_
_entity_poly.entity_id
_entity_poly.type
_entity_poly.pdbx_seq_one_letter_code
_entity_poly.pdbx_strand_id
1 'polypeptide(L)' 'VKNPLATSRLDLEIAKMARSCTPIPDRTFVMGMIELAEFVGLINRHEANDYRDRLDLKFCERNDHLKRVSA' A
#
# COMPACT_ATOMS: atom_id res chain seq x y z
N VAL A 1 17.22 -4.61 9.95
CA VAL A 1 17.79 -3.50 9.19
C VAL A 1 16.89 -3.17 8.01
N LYS A 2 16.45 -1.93 7.91
CA LYS A 2 15.60 -1.48 6.82
C LYS A 2 16.37 -1.40 5.51
N ASN A 3 15.76 -1.88 4.45
CA ASN A 3 16.29 -1.70 3.11
C ASN A 3 15.71 -0.39 2.54
N PRO A 4 16.55 0.65 2.32
CA PRO A 4 16.02 1.97 1.89
C PRO A 4 15.32 1.93 0.54
N LEU A 5 15.76 1.07 -0.39
CA LEU A 5 15.11 0.96 -1.69
C LEU A 5 13.73 0.35 -1.56
N ALA A 6 13.59 -0.70 -0.74
CA ALA A 6 12.31 -1.35 -0.53
C ALA A 6 11.32 -0.43 0.19
N THR A 7 11.77 0.26 1.24
CA THR A 7 10.90 1.17 1.98
C THR A 7 10.49 2.37 1.14
N SER A 8 11.40 2.94 0.36
CA SER A 8 11.07 4.05 -0.55
C SER A 8 10.06 3.64 -1.60
N ARG A 9 10.20 2.43 -2.16
CA ARG A 9 9.26 1.93 -3.16
C ARG A 9 7.87 1.69 -2.56
N LEU A 10 7.81 1.10 -1.37
CA LEU A 10 6.53 0.87 -0.69
C LEU A 10 5.86 2.19 -0.33
N ASP A 11 6.62 3.16 0.17
CA ASP A 11 6.09 4.49 0.47
C ASP A 11 5.50 5.14 -0.78
N LEU A 12 6.19 5.05 -1.91
CA LEU A 12 5.73 5.60 -3.17
C LEU A 12 4.43 4.93 -3.64
N GLU A 13 4.38 3.60 -3.62
CA GLU A 13 3.20 2.87 -4.08
C GLU A 13 1.98 3.13 -3.20
N ILE A 14 2.18 3.26 -1.89
CA ILE A 14 1.07 3.62 -0.99
C ILE A 14 0.60 5.05 -1.26
N ALA A 15 1.53 5.98 -1.48
CA ALA A 15 1.17 7.37 -1.80
C ALA A 15 0.37 7.46 -3.10
N LYS A 16 0.68 6.64 -4.09
CA LYS A 16 -0.04 6.61 -5.37
C LYS A 16 -1.49 6.15 -5.23
N MET A 17 -1.81 5.43 -4.15
CA MET A 17 -3.18 4.98 -3.89
C MET A 17 -4.16 6.16 -3.80
N ALA A 18 -3.72 7.32 -3.32
CA ALA A 18 -4.56 8.52 -3.21
C ALA A 18 -5.07 9.02 -4.57
N ARG A 19 -4.43 8.62 -5.67
CA ARG A 19 -4.80 9.04 -7.04
C ARG A 19 -5.29 7.87 -7.90
N SER A 20 -5.46 6.69 -7.32
CA SER A 20 -5.83 5.51 -8.08
C SER A 20 -7.23 5.61 -8.65
N CYS A 21 -7.38 5.30 -9.95
CA CYS A 21 -8.68 5.13 -10.58
C CYS A 21 -9.20 3.71 -10.42
N THR A 22 -8.34 2.79 -9.99
CA THR A 22 -8.64 1.37 -9.80
C THR A 22 -8.12 0.91 -8.44
N PRO A 23 -8.72 1.40 -7.32
CA PRO A 23 -8.15 1.14 -5.99
C PRO A 23 -8.14 -0.34 -5.60
N ILE A 24 -9.11 -1.14 -6.04
CA ILE A 24 -9.17 -2.54 -5.65
C ILE A 24 -7.99 -3.34 -6.23
N PRO A 25 -7.74 -3.36 -7.55
CA PRO A 25 -6.56 -4.07 -8.07
C PRO A 25 -5.23 -3.45 -7.61
N ASP A 26 -5.17 -2.14 -7.45
CA ASP A 26 -3.95 -1.48 -7.00
C ASP A 26 -3.62 -1.87 -5.55
N ARG A 27 -4.64 -1.96 -4.68
CA ARG A 27 -4.46 -2.43 -3.31
C ARG A 27 -3.92 -3.86 -3.30
N THR A 28 -4.47 -4.73 -4.12
CA THR A 28 -4.01 -6.11 -4.21
C THR A 28 -2.55 -6.19 -4.66
N PHE A 29 -2.17 -5.37 -5.63
CA PHE A 29 -0.79 -5.30 -6.09
C PHE A 29 0.16 -4.87 -4.98
N VAL A 30 -0.15 -3.79 -4.28
CA VAL A 30 0.71 -3.27 -3.21
C VAL A 30 0.75 -4.24 -2.03
N MET A 31 -0.36 -4.89 -1.70
CA MET A 31 -0.39 -5.92 -0.66
C MET A 31 0.59 -7.05 -0.99
N GLY A 32 0.61 -7.48 -2.25
CA GLY A 32 1.57 -8.49 -2.71
C GLY A 32 3.01 -8.03 -2.59
N MET A 33 3.29 -6.76 -2.87
CA MET A 33 4.63 -6.19 -2.68
C MET A 33 5.05 -6.24 -1.21
N ILE A 34 4.16 -5.89 -0.29
CA ILE A 34 4.44 -5.91 1.14
C ILE A 34 4.74 -7.33 1.60
N GLU A 35 3.91 -8.29 1.18
CA GLU A 35 4.09 -9.69 1.55
C GLU A 35 5.40 -10.25 1.02
N LEU A 36 5.73 -9.95 -0.23
CA LEU A 36 7.00 -10.40 -0.82
C LEU A 36 8.19 -9.77 -0.10
N ALA A 37 8.13 -8.49 0.20
CA ALA A 37 9.21 -7.81 0.90
C ALA A 37 9.45 -8.41 2.29
N GLU A 38 8.39 -8.75 2.99
CA GLU A 38 8.49 -9.44 4.28
C GLU A 38 9.09 -10.84 4.11
N PHE A 39 8.60 -11.59 3.12
CA PHE A 39 9.03 -12.95 2.87
C PHE A 39 10.52 -13.04 2.58
N VAL A 40 11.05 -12.13 1.77
CA VAL A 40 12.48 -12.14 1.40
C VAL A 40 13.36 -11.39 2.41
N GLY A 41 12.79 -10.82 3.45
CA GLY A 41 13.55 -10.20 4.54
C GLY A 41 13.95 -8.75 4.33
N LEU A 42 13.35 -8.05 3.36
CA LEU A 42 13.62 -6.62 3.15
C LEU A 42 12.95 -5.74 4.21
N ILE A 43 11.86 -6.21 4.79
CA ILE A 43 11.18 -5.58 5.92
C ILE A 43 10.82 -6.67 6.93
N ASN A 44 10.63 -6.28 8.19
CA ASN A 44 10.24 -7.23 9.22
C ASN A 44 8.70 -7.25 9.35
N ARG A 45 8.18 -8.15 10.20
CA ARG A 45 6.74 -8.28 10.40
C ARG A 45 6.09 -7.00 10.91
N HIS A 46 6.74 -6.31 11.83
CA HIS A 46 6.21 -5.07 12.38
C HIS A 46 6.08 -4.00 11.29
N GLU A 47 7.10 -3.86 10.46
CA GLU A 47 7.08 -2.94 9.33
C GLU A 47 6.00 -3.33 8.31
N ALA A 48 5.86 -4.63 8.03
CA ALA A 48 4.85 -5.13 7.10
C ALA A 48 3.43 -4.80 7.60
N ASN A 49 3.18 -4.99 8.89
CA ASN A 49 1.87 -4.66 9.47
C ASN A 49 1.59 -3.16 9.39
N ASP A 50 2.59 -2.33 9.64
CA ASP A 50 2.46 -0.88 9.53
C ASP A 50 2.12 -0.48 8.08
N TYR A 51 2.79 -1.05 7.10
CA TYR A 51 2.50 -0.78 5.69
C TYR A 51 1.09 -1.24 5.30
N ARG A 52 0.65 -2.39 5.80
CA ARG A 52 -0.72 -2.87 5.54
C ARG A 52 -1.76 -1.91 6.10
N ASP A 53 -1.55 -1.41 7.31
CA ASP A 53 -2.46 -0.45 7.94
C ASP A 53 -2.53 0.85 7.16
N ARG A 54 -1.37 1.37 6.74
CA ARG A 54 -1.30 2.60 5.95
C ARG A 54 -1.98 2.41 4.58
N LEU A 55 -1.75 1.27 3.95
CA LEU A 55 -2.38 0.94 2.67
C LEU A 55 -3.91 0.87 2.80
N ASP A 56 -4.40 0.21 3.84
CA ASP A 56 -5.84 0.09 4.06
C ASP A 56 -6.48 1.44 4.29
N LEU A 57 -5.83 2.32 5.05
CA LEU A 57 -6.35 3.68 5.28
C LEU A 57 -6.45 4.44 3.97
N LYS A 58 -5.41 4.45 3.15
CA LYS A 58 -5.41 5.14 1.87
C LYS A 58 -6.42 4.54 0.90
N PHE A 59 -6.55 3.22 0.90
CA PHE A 59 -7.54 2.53 0.10
C PHE A 59 -8.97 2.96 0.47
N CYS A 60 -9.29 2.95 1.76
CA CYS A 60 -10.62 3.34 2.22
C CYS A 60 -10.95 4.79 1.87
N GLU A 61 -10.01 5.71 2.10
CA GLU A 61 -10.18 7.11 1.76
C GLU A 61 -10.45 7.29 0.27
N ARG A 62 -9.65 6.64 -0.58
CA ARG A 62 -9.79 6.77 -2.03
C ARG A 62 -11.07 6.14 -2.54
N ASN A 63 -11.39 4.95 -2.04
CA ASN A 63 -12.59 4.23 -2.45
C ASN A 63 -13.85 5.02 -2.09
N ASP A 64 -13.89 5.61 -0.88
CA ASP A 64 -15.01 6.46 -0.45
C ASP A 64 -15.13 7.71 -1.31
N HIS A 65 -14.00 8.33 -1.65
CA HIS A 65 -14.00 9.50 -2.53
C HIS A 65 -14.59 9.16 -3.90
N LEU A 66 -14.17 8.06 -4.50
CA LEU A 66 -14.67 7.64 -5.81
C LEU A 66 -16.16 7.31 -5.78
N LYS A 67 -16.65 6.71 -4.70
CA LYS A 67 -18.09 6.46 -4.53
C LYS A 67 -18.88 7.76 -4.48
N ARG A 68 -18.36 8.77 -3.79
CA ARG A 68 -19.04 10.06 -3.66
C ARG A 68 -19.11 10.81 -4.99
N VAL A 69 -18.04 10.76 -5.80
CA VAL A 69 -18.03 11.49 -7.07
C VAL A 69 -18.77 10.77 -8.19
N SER A 70 -19.00 9.44 -8.06
CA SER A 70 -19.76 8.69 -9.05
C SER A 70 -21.24 8.56 -8.71
N ALA A 71 -21.65 9.01 -7.56
CA ALA A 71 -23.06 8.96 -7.12
C ALA A 71 -23.91 10.14 -7.74
#